data_81d0b6711ba0022de872e77119bc3239
#
_entry.id   81d0b6711ba0022de872e77119bc3239
#
_cell.length_a   1.000
_cell.length_b   1.000
_cell.length_c   1.000
_cell.angle_alpha   90.00
_cell.angle_beta   90.00
_cell.angle_gamma   90.00
#
_symmetry.space_group_name_H-M   'P 1'
#
loop_
_entity.id
_entity.type
_entity.pdbx_description
1 polymer ?
#
loop_
_entity_poly.entity_id
_entity_poly.type
_entity_poly.pdbx_seq_one_letter_code
_entity_poly.pdbx_strand_id
1 'polypeptide(L)'
;MTNPLYDPYQILQKVYGRGSFLKQAIAETFIEEINRARTVKIVYGVLENDIYLDFCIRSFAPKNPKLPVRILLKIALYMLLFMEKQRYMVTDNAVALAKKLGKGGAAGFINAFLRAFDAEKLQLPQDKISALSVKYSYPAFAVSRLVKEYGGEEAEQIMQHRPPRTFVRFASAEAAEPYLQSAEKTPFENVYSFSNFRRDEGFGEGKYTFQ
;
A
#
# COMPACT_ATOMS: atom_id res chain seq x y z
N MET A 1 13.34 -21.21 -2.09
CA MET A 1 12.38 -20.18 -1.62
C MET A 1 12.34 -19.08 -2.63
N THR A 2 11.15 -18.70 -3.07
CA THR A 2 10.96 -17.59 -4.02
C THR A 2 11.24 -16.26 -3.30
N ASN A 3 11.95 -15.34 -3.94
CA ASN A 3 12.25 -14.02 -3.36
C ASN A 3 10.94 -13.26 -3.06
N PRO A 4 10.69 -12.81 -1.81
CA PRO A 4 9.43 -12.21 -1.40
C PRO A 4 9.08 -10.89 -2.09
N LEU A 5 10.04 -10.23 -2.73
CA LEU A 5 9.85 -9.01 -3.48
C LEU A 5 9.51 -9.26 -4.96
N TYR A 6 9.64 -10.50 -5.46
CA TYR A 6 9.53 -10.78 -6.90
C TYR A 6 8.12 -10.57 -7.44
N ASP A 7 7.12 -11.20 -6.83
CA ASP A 7 5.72 -11.08 -7.29
C ASP A 7 5.20 -9.63 -7.14
N PRO A 8 5.40 -8.94 -5.98
CA PRO A 8 5.07 -7.51 -5.88
C PRO A 8 5.75 -6.66 -6.94
N TYR A 9 7.03 -6.94 -7.24
CA TYR A 9 7.76 -6.21 -8.27
C TYR A 9 7.14 -6.38 -9.66
N GLN A 10 6.78 -7.60 -10.05
CA GLN A 10 6.14 -7.86 -11.35
C GLN A 10 4.83 -7.10 -11.51
N ILE A 11 3.98 -7.11 -10.47
CA ILE A 11 2.70 -6.41 -10.48
C ILE A 11 2.92 -4.90 -10.58
N LEU A 12 3.76 -4.33 -9.71
CA LEU A 12 4.02 -2.90 -9.70
C LEU A 12 4.72 -2.41 -10.98
N GLN A 13 5.52 -3.27 -11.62
CA GLN A 13 6.11 -2.94 -12.92
C GLN A 13 5.03 -2.83 -14.02
N LYS A 14 3.97 -3.64 -13.99
CA LYS A 14 2.83 -3.49 -14.90
C LYS A 14 2.06 -2.19 -14.62
N VAL A 15 1.82 -1.89 -13.35
CA VAL A 15 1.11 -0.66 -12.94
C VAL A 15 1.90 0.59 -13.32
N TYR A 16 3.15 0.74 -12.85
CA TYR A 16 3.95 1.94 -13.09
C TYR A 16 4.52 2.06 -14.51
N GLY A 17 4.83 0.93 -15.13
CA GLY A 17 5.51 0.91 -16.43
C GLY A 17 4.57 0.83 -17.63
N ARG A 18 3.40 0.23 -17.47
CA ARG A 18 2.41 0.02 -18.54
C ARG A 18 1.09 0.73 -18.31
N GLY A 19 0.89 1.34 -17.13
CA GLY A 19 -0.38 1.97 -16.77
C GLY A 19 -1.52 0.97 -16.53
N SER A 20 -1.21 -0.31 -16.26
CA SER A 20 -2.24 -1.32 -16.00
C SER A 20 -3.01 -1.02 -14.72
N PHE A 21 -4.32 -1.27 -14.73
CA PHE A 21 -5.08 -1.23 -13.48
C PHE A 21 -4.59 -2.31 -12.51
N LEU A 22 -4.54 -1.98 -11.22
CA LEU A 22 -3.99 -2.86 -10.19
C LEU A 22 -4.66 -4.24 -10.16
N LYS A 23 -6.00 -4.29 -10.19
CA LYS A 23 -6.74 -5.56 -10.18
C LYS A 23 -6.38 -6.44 -11.38
N GLN A 24 -6.23 -5.84 -12.55
CA GLN A 24 -5.81 -6.53 -13.76
C GLN A 24 -4.37 -7.04 -13.64
N ALA A 25 -3.44 -6.19 -13.18
CA ALA A 25 -2.04 -6.57 -12.99
C ALA A 25 -1.89 -7.74 -12.02
N ILE A 26 -2.70 -7.79 -10.95
CA ILE A 26 -2.74 -8.92 -10.01
C ILE A 26 -3.29 -10.18 -10.70
N ALA A 27 -4.39 -10.09 -11.43
CA ALA A 27 -5.02 -11.22 -12.11
C ALA A 27 -4.11 -11.84 -13.16
N GLU A 28 -3.34 -11.03 -13.86
CA GLU A 28 -2.39 -11.45 -14.91
C GLU A 28 -1.04 -11.95 -14.37
N THR A 29 -0.82 -11.92 -13.06
CA THR A 29 0.44 -12.36 -12.45
C THR A 29 0.22 -13.67 -11.71
N PHE A 30 0.96 -14.70 -12.09
CA PHE A 30 0.95 -15.95 -11.33
C PHE A 30 1.56 -15.72 -9.95
N ILE A 31 0.79 -15.99 -8.91
CA ILE A 31 1.20 -15.88 -7.51
C ILE A 31 0.84 -17.19 -6.83
N GLU A 32 1.83 -17.85 -6.23
CA GLU A 32 1.57 -19.01 -5.40
C GLU A 32 0.62 -18.64 -4.25
N GLU A 33 -0.38 -19.47 -3.97
CA GLU A 33 -1.43 -19.16 -2.99
C GLU A 33 -0.85 -18.79 -1.61
N ILE A 34 0.18 -19.51 -1.17
CA ILE A 34 0.88 -19.21 0.10
C ILE A 34 1.48 -17.79 0.16
N ASN A 35 1.78 -17.19 -0.98
CA ASN A 35 2.38 -15.86 -1.12
C ASN A 35 1.33 -14.77 -1.40
N ARG A 36 0.11 -15.15 -1.78
CA ARG A 36 -0.91 -14.25 -2.32
C ARG A 36 -1.28 -13.12 -1.36
N ALA A 37 -1.64 -13.45 -0.13
CA ALA A 37 -2.04 -12.45 0.87
C ALA A 37 -0.93 -11.44 1.15
N ARG A 38 0.32 -11.90 1.27
CA ARG A 38 1.49 -11.04 1.48
C ARG A 38 1.75 -10.15 0.27
N THR A 39 1.73 -10.72 -0.94
CA THR A 39 1.95 -9.98 -2.19
C THR A 39 0.93 -8.89 -2.37
N VAL A 40 -0.35 -9.20 -2.20
CA VAL A 40 -1.45 -8.23 -2.29
C VAL A 40 -1.29 -7.12 -1.26
N LYS A 41 -0.99 -7.44 0.01
CA LYS A 41 -0.72 -6.45 1.07
C LYS A 41 0.41 -5.50 0.69
N ILE A 42 1.52 -6.02 0.16
CA ILE A 42 2.67 -5.19 -0.25
C ILE A 42 2.28 -4.27 -1.40
N VAL A 43 1.61 -4.78 -2.42
CA VAL A 43 1.29 -4.01 -3.63
C VAL A 43 0.31 -2.88 -3.31
N TYR A 44 -0.79 -3.15 -2.59
CA TYR A 44 -1.71 -2.11 -2.14
C TYR A 44 -1.02 -1.10 -1.24
N GLY A 45 -0.27 -1.56 -0.26
CA GLY A 45 0.41 -0.68 0.68
C GLY A 45 1.47 0.21 0.03
N VAL A 46 2.20 -0.27 -0.98
CA VAL A 46 3.12 0.56 -1.77
C VAL A 46 2.37 1.64 -2.53
N LEU A 47 1.23 1.33 -3.15
CA LEU A 47 0.45 2.31 -3.90
C LEU A 47 -0.26 3.32 -2.99
N GLU A 48 -0.78 2.88 -1.85
CA GLU A 48 -1.39 3.75 -0.84
C GLU A 48 -0.39 4.73 -0.22
N ASN A 49 0.89 4.35 -0.15
CA ASN A 49 1.96 5.18 0.41
C ASN A 49 2.93 5.70 -0.66
N ASP A 50 2.49 5.77 -1.92
CA ASP A 50 3.35 6.03 -3.07
C ASP A 50 4.12 7.35 -2.96
N ILE A 51 3.44 8.44 -2.59
CA ILE A 51 4.02 9.78 -2.46
C ILE A 51 5.03 9.82 -1.31
N TYR A 52 4.69 9.21 -0.18
CA TYR A 52 5.59 9.11 0.97
C TYR A 52 6.85 8.31 0.66
N LEU A 53 6.69 7.14 0.02
CA LEU A 53 7.82 6.29 -0.36
C LEU A 53 8.72 6.96 -1.42
N ASP A 54 8.13 7.69 -2.36
CA ASP A 54 8.89 8.50 -3.33
C ASP A 54 9.67 9.63 -2.64
N PHE A 55 9.06 10.29 -1.66
CA PHE A 55 9.73 11.30 -0.85
C PHE A 55 10.91 10.71 -0.07
N CYS A 56 10.74 9.56 0.57
CA CYS A 56 11.82 8.84 1.25
C CYS A 56 12.99 8.55 0.30
N ILE A 57 12.70 8.08 -0.90
CA ILE A 57 13.74 7.79 -1.89
C ILE A 57 14.50 9.06 -2.29
N ARG A 58 13.78 10.14 -2.60
CA ARG A 58 14.39 11.42 -3.02
C ARG A 58 15.23 12.07 -1.92
N SER A 59 14.83 11.91 -0.65
CA SER A 59 15.54 12.49 0.48
C SER A 59 16.89 11.82 0.75
N PHE A 60 17.03 10.54 0.42
CA PHE A 60 18.26 9.77 0.68
C PHE A 60 19.06 9.40 -0.58
N ALA A 61 18.49 9.52 -1.77
CA ALA A 61 19.18 9.21 -3.00
C ALA A 61 19.77 10.47 -3.62
N PRO A 62 21.08 10.51 -3.96
CA PRO A 62 21.72 11.67 -4.60
C PRO A 62 21.16 11.95 -5.99
N LYS A 63 20.63 10.94 -6.65
CA LYS A 63 19.93 11.03 -7.95
C LYS A 63 18.70 10.14 -7.91
N ASN A 64 17.60 10.59 -8.53
CA ASN A 64 16.38 9.80 -8.63
C ASN A 64 16.66 8.51 -9.44
N PRO A 65 16.50 7.31 -8.85
CA PRO A 65 16.80 6.06 -9.54
C PRO A 65 15.78 5.79 -10.67
N LYS A 66 16.23 5.06 -11.69
CA LYS A 66 15.36 4.60 -12.78
C LYS A 66 14.20 3.74 -12.23
N LEU A 67 13.07 3.75 -12.92
CA LEU A 67 11.83 3.10 -12.48
C LEU A 67 12.01 1.68 -11.92
N PRO A 68 12.77 0.75 -12.55
CA PRO A 68 12.91 -0.60 -11.99
C PRO A 68 13.55 -0.63 -10.59
N VAL A 69 14.57 0.19 -10.36
CA VAL A 69 15.24 0.30 -9.06
C VAL A 69 14.33 1.02 -8.06
N ARG A 70 13.61 2.06 -8.50
CA ARG A 70 12.66 2.79 -7.67
C ARG A 70 11.54 1.90 -7.16
N ILE A 71 10.99 1.01 -7.99
CA ILE A 71 9.99 0.02 -7.58
C ILE A 71 10.56 -0.91 -6.50
N LEU A 72 11.77 -1.43 -6.68
CA LEU A 72 12.44 -2.27 -5.68
C LEU A 72 12.60 -1.53 -4.34
N LEU A 73 13.03 -0.28 -4.39
CA LEU A 73 13.19 0.54 -3.18
C LEU A 73 11.84 0.83 -2.51
N LYS A 74 10.77 1.13 -3.26
CA LYS A 74 9.44 1.33 -2.70
C LYS A 74 8.94 0.08 -1.96
N ILE A 75 9.09 -1.11 -2.56
CA ILE A 75 8.73 -2.38 -1.91
C ILE A 75 9.55 -2.58 -0.64
N ALA A 76 10.87 -2.39 -0.72
CA ALA A 76 11.77 -2.57 0.41
C ALA A 76 11.44 -1.60 1.57
N LEU A 77 11.25 -0.32 1.26
CA LEU A 77 10.85 0.69 2.24
C LEU A 77 9.49 0.37 2.89
N TYR A 78 8.50 -0.04 2.09
CA TYR A 78 7.22 -0.47 2.63
C TYR A 78 7.36 -1.64 3.61
N MET A 79 8.18 -2.63 3.27
CA MET A 79 8.44 -3.76 4.16
C MET A 79 9.15 -3.36 5.45
N LEU A 80 10.04 -2.36 5.39
CA LEU A 80 10.74 -1.85 6.58
C LEU A 80 9.82 -1.00 7.47
N LEU A 81 9.08 -0.07 6.87
CA LEU A 81 8.33 0.96 7.59
C LEU A 81 6.96 0.51 8.09
N PHE A 82 6.27 -0.32 7.31
CA PHE A 82 4.87 -0.68 7.57
C PHE A 82 4.66 -2.17 7.87
N MET A 83 5.67 -3.01 7.60
CA MET A 83 5.61 -4.43 7.94
C MET A 83 6.67 -4.85 8.96
N GLU A 84 7.47 -3.90 9.46
CA GLU A 84 8.49 -4.08 10.51
C GLU A 84 9.44 -5.25 10.22
N LYS A 85 9.76 -5.47 8.94
CA LYS A 85 10.66 -6.54 8.55
C LYS A 85 12.11 -6.19 8.84
N GLN A 86 12.89 -7.20 9.21
CA GLN A 86 14.29 -7.01 9.55
C GLN A 86 15.10 -6.47 8.35
N ARG A 87 15.83 -5.39 8.59
CA ARG A 87 16.55 -4.62 7.57
C ARG A 87 17.50 -5.48 6.74
N TYR A 88 18.29 -6.35 7.38
CA TYR A 88 19.23 -7.22 6.65
C TYR A 88 18.50 -8.11 5.65
N MET A 89 17.40 -8.75 6.07
CA MET A 89 16.62 -9.64 5.22
C MET A 89 16.00 -8.91 4.03
N VAL A 90 15.45 -7.72 4.24
CA VAL A 90 14.88 -6.91 3.16
C VAL A 90 15.97 -6.45 2.19
N THR A 91 17.12 -6.04 2.71
CA THR A 91 18.26 -5.58 1.90
C THR A 91 18.81 -6.71 1.02
N ASP A 92 19.04 -7.89 1.60
CA ASP A 92 19.58 -9.03 0.87
C ASP A 92 18.62 -9.49 -0.23
N ASN A 93 17.33 -9.55 0.05
CA ASN A 93 16.32 -9.90 -0.95
C ASN A 93 16.23 -8.85 -2.07
N ALA A 94 16.30 -7.55 -1.75
CA ALA A 94 16.28 -6.50 -2.76
C ALA A 94 17.50 -6.53 -3.67
N VAL A 95 18.68 -6.75 -3.11
CA VAL A 95 19.95 -6.88 -3.86
C VAL A 95 19.92 -8.14 -4.73
N ALA A 96 19.49 -9.27 -4.19
CA ALA A 96 19.38 -10.54 -4.93
C ALA A 96 18.40 -10.39 -6.11
N LEU A 97 17.25 -9.75 -5.87
CA LEU A 97 16.27 -9.52 -6.93
C LEU A 97 16.79 -8.56 -8.00
N ALA A 98 17.48 -7.48 -7.62
CA ALA A 98 18.11 -6.56 -8.58
C ALA A 98 19.08 -7.30 -9.53
N LYS A 99 19.92 -8.20 -8.99
CA LYS A 99 20.82 -9.04 -9.80
C LYS A 99 20.03 -9.95 -10.74
N LYS A 100 19.01 -10.64 -10.25
CA LYS A 100 18.14 -11.53 -11.04
C LYS A 100 17.43 -10.81 -12.20
N LEU A 101 17.07 -9.55 -12.00
CA LEU A 101 16.42 -8.70 -13.00
C LEU A 101 17.40 -8.04 -13.99
N GLY A 102 18.66 -8.41 -13.99
CA GLY A 102 19.69 -7.77 -14.83
C GLY A 102 20.02 -6.34 -14.42
N LYS A 103 19.74 -5.96 -13.18
CA LYS A 103 20.03 -4.64 -12.59
C LYS A 103 21.18 -4.73 -11.58
N GLY A 104 22.09 -5.71 -11.76
CA GLY A 104 23.22 -5.94 -10.86
C GLY A 104 24.11 -4.72 -10.64
N GLY A 105 24.27 -3.84 -11.63
CA GLY A 105 24.98 -2.57 -11.48
C GLY A 105 24.38 -1.61 -10.44
N ALA A 106 23.09 -1.77 -10.09
CA ALA A 106 22.45 -0.99 -9.02
C ALA A 106 22.52 -1.67 -7.64
N ALA A 107 23.05 -2.88 -7.53
CA ALA A 107 23.07 -3.66 -6.29
C ALA A 107 23.81 -2.94 -5.14
N GLY A 108 24.96 -2.34 -5.43
CA GLY A 108 25.72 -1.55 -4.46
C GLY A 108 24.94 -0.33 -3.95
N PHE A 109 24.29 0.39 -4.86
CA PHE A 109 23.45 1.52 -4.51
C PHE A 109 22.24 1.09 -3.63
N ILE A 110 21.53 0.03 -4.01
CA ILE A 110 20.39 -0.49 -3.24
C ILE A 110 20.83 -0.87 -1.82
N ASN A 111 21.95 -1.58 -1.69
CA ASN A 111 22.48 -1.98 -0.39
C ASN A 111 22.85 -0.75 0.47
N ALA A 112 23.60 0.19 -0.10
CA ALA A 112 24.02 1.41 0.60
C ALA A 112 22.81 2.25 1.01
N PHE A 113 21.84 2.43 0.12
CA PHE A 113 20.60 3.17 0.37
C PHE A 113 19.80 2.56 1.55
N LEU A 114 19.50 1.26 1.50
CA LEU A 114 18.68 0.60 2.52
C LEU A 114 19.38 0.52 3.88
N ARG A 115 20.71 0.51 3.92
CA ARG A 115 21.48 0.58 5.17
C ARG A 115 21.49 1.98 5.76
N ALA A 116 21.63 3.01 4.91
CA ALA A 116 21.70 4.41 5.34
C ALA A 116 20.32 5.01 5.65
N PHE A 117 19.25 4.45 5.10
CA PHE A 117 17.89 4.97 5.28
C PHE A 117 17.49 4.97 6.76
N ASP A 118 17.05 6.15 7.21
CA ASP A 118 16.59 6.39 8.58
C ASP A 118 15.37 7.32 8.53
N ALA A 119 14.22 6.80 8.91
CA ALA A 119 12.96 7.56 8.86
C ALA A 119 12.95 8.75 9.83
N GLU A 120 13.69 8.68 10.93
CA GLU A 120 13.78 9.77 11.94
C GLU A 120 14.54 10.99 11.40
N LYS A 121 15.37 10.80 10.37
CA LYS A 121 16.10 11.88 9.71
C LYS A 121 15.34 12.56 8.58
N LEU A 122 14.12 12.09 8.29
CA LEU A 122 13.29 12.71 7.26
C LEU A 122 12.77 14.07 7.75
N GLN A 123 13.03 15.10 6.96
CA GLN A 123 12.47 16.42 7.20
C GLN A 123 11.36 16.67 6.18
N LEU A 124 10.12 16.75 6.66
CA LEU A 124 8.98 17.07 5.80
C LEU A 124 9.14 18.47 5.17
N PRO A 125 8.52 18.72 4.01
CA PRO A 125 8.49 20.05 3.41
C PRO A 125 7.97 21.10 4.39
N GLN A 126 8.48 22.33 4.32
CA GLN A 126 8.01 23.43 5.18
C GLN A 126 6.60 23.90 4.82
N ASP A 127 6.24 23.83 3.53
CA ASP A 127 4.90 24.14 3.07
C ASP A 127 3.87 23.13 3.57
N LYS A 128 2.81 23.64 4.23
CA LYS A 128 1.78 22.82 4.89
C LYS A 128 1.10 21.84 3.94
N ILE A 129 0.78 22.25 2.71
CA ILE A 129 0.09 21.40 1.73
C ILE A 129 1.03 20.25 1.31
N SER A 130 2.28 20.56 0.99
CA SER A 130 3.28 19.57 0.64
C SER A 130 3.61 18.63 1.81
N ALA A 131 3.69 19.15 3.03
CA ALA A 131 3.92 18.34 4.22
C ALA A 131 2.79 17.32 4.45
N LEU A 132 1.54 17.75 4.39
CA LEU A 132 0.36 16.89 4.51
C LEU A 132 0.27 15.89 3.33
N SER A 133 0.58 16.34 2.11
CA SER A 133 0.65 15.47 0.93
C SER A 133 1.62 14.31 1.11
N VAL A 134 2.81 14.59 1.59
CA VAL A 134 3.82 13.57 1.87
C VAL A 134 3.38 12.69 3.05
N LYS A 135 2.99 13.29 4.17
CA LYS A 135 2.65 12.58 5.41
C LYS A 135 1.54 11.54 5.22
N TYR A 136 0.50 11.91 4.46
CA TYR A 136 -0.69 11.06 4.25
C TYR A 136 -0.74 10.41 2.87
N SER A 137 0.25 10.68 2.02
CA SER A 137 0.33 10.15 0.65
C SER A 137 -0.88 10.52 -0.23
N TYR A 138 -1.41 11.74 -0.06
CA TYR A 138 -2.45 12.31 -0.89
C TYR A 138 -1.86 13.28 -1.92
N PRO A 139 -2.36 13.33 -3.16
CA PRO A 139 -1.93 14.33 -4.13
C PRO A 139 -2.12 15.76 -3.61
N ALA A 140 -1.15 16.65 -3.83
CA ALA A 140 -1.18 18.02 -3.30
C ALA A 140 -2.44 18.81 -3.67
N PHE A 141 -2.99 18.59 -4.89
CA PHE A 141 -4.24 19.23 -5.31
C PHE A 141 -5.44 18.79 -4.44
N ALA A 142 -5.49 17.51 -4.05
CA ALA A 142 -6.55 16.98 -3.20
C ALA A 142 -6.42 17.53 -1.77
N VAL A 143 -5.20 17.59 -1.24
CA VAL A 143 -4.91 18.20 0.07
C VAL A 143 -5.32 19.69 0.06
N SER A 144 -4.92 20.43 -0.97
CA SER A 144 -5.28 21.85 -1.12
C SER A 144 -6.80 22.06 -1.12
N ARG A 145 -7.52 21.19 -1.82
CA ARG A 145 -8.99 21.25 -1.86
C ARG A 145 -9.61 20.94 -0.50
N LEU A 146 -9.18 19.89 0.17
CA LEU A 146 -9.66 19.53 1.51
C LEU A 146 -9.40 20.67 2.51
N VAL A 147 -8.20 21.23 2.51
CA VAL A 147 -7.85 22.37 3.41
C VAL A 147 -8.70 23.61 3.12
N LYS A 148 -9.01 23.88 1.84
CA LYS A 148 -9.87 25.00 1.47
C LYS A 148 -11.32 24.81 1.89
N GLU A 149 -11.85 23.59 1.82
CA GLU A 149 -13.27 23.29 2.09
C GLU A 149 -13.54 23.08 3.60
N TYR A 150 -12.63 22.43 4.31
CA TYR A 150 -12.84 22.01 5.71
C TYR A 150 -11.94 22.71 6.73
N GLY A 151 -10.95 23.50 6.27
CA GLY A 151 -9.90 23.98 7.17
C GLY A 151 -8.76 22.99 7.35
N GLY A 152 -7.70 23.42 8.03
CA GLY A 152 -6.46 22.64 8.12
C GLY A 152 -6.54 21.44 9.06
N GLU A 153 -7.25 21.57 10.17
CA GLU A 153 -7.34 20.54 11.20
C GLU A 153 -8.29 19.42 10.79
N GLU A 154 -9.48 19.76 10.31
CA GLU A 154 -10.47 18.80 9.82
C GLU A 154 -9.97 18.08 8.57
N ALA A 155 -9.29 18.79 7.66
CA ALA A 155 -8.67 18.15 6.49
C ALA A 155 -7.63 17.11 6.90
N GLU A 156 -6.84 17.39 7.94
CA GLU A 156 -5.86 16.44 8.46
C GLU A 156 -6.54 15.23 9.09
N GLN A 157 -7.60 15.43 9.87
CA GLN A 157 -8.39 14.34 10.45
C GLN A 157 -9.01 13.45 9.35
N ILE A 158 -9.55 14.06 8.28
CA ILE A 158 -10.10 13.31 7.13
C ILE A 158 -9.02 12.45 6.48
N MET A 159 -7.82 13.00 6.23
CA MET A 159 -6.72 12.26 5.62
C MET A 159 -6.13 11.18 6.54
N GLN A 160 -6.17 11.39 7.84
CA GLN A 160 -5.72 10.43 8.85
C GLN A 160 -6.72 9.30 9.04
N HIS A 161 -8.00 9.55 8.75
CA HIS A 161 -9.06 8.58 8.98
C HIS A 161 -8.87 7.36 8.08
N ARG A 162 -8.52 6.24 8.69
CA ARG A 162 -8.56 4.91 8.08
C ARG A 162 -9.73 4.19 8.75
N PRO A 163 -10.84 3.93 8.06
CA PRO A 163 -11.94 3.21 8.68
C PRO A 163 -11.41 1.86 9.19
N PRO A 164 -11.42 1.61 10.51
CA PRO A 164 -10.88 0.39 11.08
C PRO A 164 -11.78 -0.81 10.80
N ARG A 165 -12.89 -0.57 10.13
CA ARG A 165 -13.97 -1.54 9.96
C ARG A 165 -14.35 -1.71 8.49
N THR A 166 -14.72 -2.93 8.16
CA THR A 166 -15.28 -3.28 6.86
C THR A 166 -16.80 -3.09 6.93
N PHE A 167 -17.34 -2.32 6.01
CA PHE A 167 -18.80 -2.18 5.87
C PHE A 167 -19.29 -3.17 4.82
N VAL A 168 -20.32 -3.92 5.19
CA VAL A 168 -20.92 -4.96 4.34
C VAL A 168 -22.41 -4.73 4.25
N ARG A 169 -22.93 -4.66 3.03
CA ARG A 169 -24.37 -4.62 2.77
C ARG A 169 -24.85 -6.00 2.41
N PHE A 170 -25.81 -6.53 3.15
CA PHE A 170 -26.46 -7.79 2.86
C PHE A 170 -27.69 -7.59 1.97
N ALA A 171 -27.99 -8.61 1.17
CA ALA A 171 -29.15 -8.60 0.27
C ALA A 171 -30.49 -8.57 1.06
N SER A 172 -30.51 -9.21 2.24
CA SER A 172 -31.65 -9.22 3.15
C SER A 172 -31.19 -9.38 4.61
N ALA A 173 -32.11 -9.22 5.56
CA ALA A 173 -31.83 -9.45 6.97
C ALA A 173 -31.46 -10.94 7.24
N GLU A 174 -32.15 -11.87 6.58
CA GLU A 174 -31.87 -13.30 6.68
C GLU A 174 -30.47 -13.66 6.17
N ALA A 175 -30.01 -12.98 5.11
CA ALA A 175 -28.65 -13.16 4.59
C ALA A 175 -27.58 -12.64 5.57
N ALA A 176 -27.91 -11.68 6.42
CA ALA A 176 -27.02 -11.13 7.44
C ALA A 176 -26.92 -12.02 8.69
N GLU A 177 -27.96 -12.77 9.01
CA GLU A 177 -28.10 -13.50 10.27
C GLU A 177 -26.89 -14.34 10.68
N PRO A 178 -26.24 -15.13 9.79
CA PRO A 178 -25.06 -15.93 10.13
C PRO A 178 -23.85 -15.09 10.56
N TYR A 179 -23.82 -13.80 10.24
CA TYR A 179 -22.67 -12.91 10.44
C TYR A 179 -22.86 -11.95 11.63
N LEU A 180 -24.07 -11.85 12.19
CA LEU A 180 -24.45 -10.83 13.19
C LEU A 180 -23.66 -10.93 14.50
N GLN A 181 -23.11 -12.09 14.86
CA GLN A 181 -22.34 -12.26 16.10
C GLN A 181 -21.09 -11.36 16.19
N SER A 182 -20.52 -11.01 15.06
CA SER A 182 -19.31 -10.15 14.97
C SER A 182 -19.58 -8.78 14.35
N ALA A 183 -20.88 -8.47 14.15
CA ALA A 183 -21.33 -7.28 13.45
C ALA A 183 -21.81 -6.19 14.41
N GLU A 184 -21.55 -4.93 14.06
CA GLU A 184 -22.23 -3.79 14.65
C GLU A 184 -23.23 -3.20 13.64
N LYS A 185 -24.42 -2.87 14.15
CA LYS A 185 -25.43 -2.20 13.33
C LYS A 185 -24.96 -0.82 12.91
N THR A 186 -25.29 -0.44 11.68
CA THR A 186 -25.12 0.92 11.18
C THR A 186 -26.51 1.60 11.04
N PRO A 187 -26.59 2.92 10.84
CA PRO A 187 -27.85 3.61 10.55
C PRO A 187 -28.51 3.20 9.23
N PHE A 188 -27.78 2.48 8.37
CA PHE A 188 -28.27 2.10 7.04
C PHE A 188 -28.86 0.69 7.08
N GLU A 189 -29.97 0.51 6.37
CA GLU A 189 -30.67 -0.76 6.26
C GLU A 189 -29.76 -1.84 5.64
N ASN A 190 -29.71 -3.02 6.28
CA ASN A 190 -28.92 -4.17 5.90
C ASN A 190 -27.41 -3.90 5.76
N VAL A 191 -26.91 -2.79 6.30
CA VAL A 191 -25.47 -2.49 6.34
C VAL A 191 -24.95 -2.69 7.76
N TYR A 192 -23.91 -3.49 7.87
CA TYR A 192 -23.24 -3.79 9.13
C TYR A 192 -21.76 -3.51 9.04
N SER A 193 -21.14 -3.13 10.16
CA SER A 193 -19.71 -2.92 10.26
C SER A 193 -19.02 -4.06 11.01
N PHE A 194 -17.86 -4.46 10.53
CA PHE A 194 -17.08 -5.57 11.07
C PHE A 194 -15.63 -5.14 11.32
N SER A 195 -15.06 -5.55 12.42
CA SER A 195 -13.63 -5.35 12.71
C SER A 195 -12.74 -6.25 11.83
N ASN A 196 -13.23 -7.43 11.50
CA ASN A 196 -12.53 -8.41 10.67
C ASN A 196 -13.54 -9.25 9.90
N PHE A 197 -13.87 -8.83 8.68
CA PHE A 197 -14.78 -9.58 7.80
C PHE A 197 -13.98 -10.22 6.67
N ARG A 198 -14.12 -11.52 6.51
CA ARG A 198 -13.49 -12.28 5.42
C ARG A 198 -14.53 -12.67 4.39
N ARG A 199 -14.14 -12.55 3.13
CA ARG A 199 -14.94 -13.01 2.00
C ARG A 199 -15.09 -14.53 2.06
N ASP A 200 -16.31 -15.01 1.89
CA ASP A 200 -16.68 -16.42 1.82
C ASP A 200 -17.58 -16.70 0.59
N GLU A 201 -18.16 -17.89 0.53
CA GLU A 201 -19.06 -18.31 -0.57
C GLU A 201 -20.26 -17.39 -0.75
N GLY A 202 -20.81 -16.82 0.33
CA GLY A 202 -21.93 -15.90 0.30
C GLY A 202 -21.72 -14.66 -0.58
N PHE A 203 -20.46 -14.26 -0.80
CA PHE A 203 -20.14 -13.20 -1.77
C PHE A 203 -20.41 -13.64 -3.22
N GLY A 204 -19.99 -14.86 -3.58
CA GLY A 204 -20.24 -15.44 -4.92
C GLY A 204 -21.72 -15.67 -5.18
N GLU A 205 -22.49 -15.97 -4.14
CA GLU A 205 -23.94 -16.17 -4.17
C GLU A 205 -24.74 -14.86 -4.16
N GLY A 206 -24.07 -13.70 -4.10
CA GLY A 206 -24.72 -12.39 -4.06
C GLY A 206 -25.44 -12.07 -2.74
N LYS A 207 -25.13 -12.80 -1.66
CA LYS A 207 -25.74 -12.56 -0.33
C LYS A 207 -25.30 -11.24 0.29
N TYR A 208 -24.12 -10.74 -0.10
CA TYR A 208 -23.62 -9.45 0.38
C TYR A 208 -22.63 -8.79 -0.60
N THR A 209 -22.42 -7.47 -0.41
CA THR A 209 -21.45 -6.66 -1.11
C THR A 209 -20.65 -5.81 -0.12
N PHE A 210 -19.39 -5.50 -0.43
CA PHE A 210 -18.60 -4.53 0.32
C PHE A 210 -18.99 -3.10 -0.07
N GLN A 211 -19.01 -2.20 0.93
CA GLN A 211 -19.28 -0.77 0.75
C GLN A 211 -18.00 0.04 0.84
#